data_2bb68156f63b23ec6bdcfda707593093
#
_entry.id   2bb68156f63b23ec6bdcfda707593093
#
_cell.length_a   1.000
_cell.length_b   1.000
_cell.length_c   1.000
_cell.angle_alpha   90.00
_cell.angle_beta   90.00
_cell.angle_gamma   90.00
#
_symmetry.space_group_name_H-M   'P 1'
#
loop_
_entity.id
_entity.type
_entity.pdbx_description
1 polymer ?
#
loop_
_entity_poly.entity_id
_entity_poly.type
_entity_poly.pdbx_seq_one_letter_code
_entity_poly.pdbx_strand_id
1 'polypeptide(L)'
;MFVVMLGFTFFSASMLTGGNLGTGLTLKEFFIAVLLGNLILACYTGLLAYIGTDTGLSMHLLARYSFGEKGSYLASFITSITQIGWFGVGIAMFAIPVANRFNINLYLLVAVTGLLMT
;
A
#
# COMPACT_ATOMS: atom_id res chain seq x y z
N MET A 1 -11.63 11.50 -6.59
CA MET A 1 -10.26 11.12 -7.01
C MET A 1 -9.17 11.85 -6.23
N PHE A 2 -9.22 13.17 -6.06
CA PHE A 2 -8.23 13.97 -5.29
C PHE A 2 -8.08 13.53 -3.82
N VAL A 3 -9.18 13.26 -3.12
CA VAL A 3 -9.17 12.80 -1.71
C VAL A 3 -8.49 11.44 -1.56
N VAL A 4 -8.71 10.52 -2.50
CA VAL A 4 -8.05 9.20 -2.50
C VAL A 4 -6.54 9.34 -2.72
N MET A 5 -6.13 10.23 -3.63
CA MET A 5 -4.70 10.51 -3.85
C MET A 5 -4.05 11.14 -2.63
N LEU A 6 -4.73 12.10 -1.96
CA LEU A 6 -4.27 12.66 -0.70
C LEU A 6 -4.11 11.59 0.39
N GLY A 7 -5.10 10.70 0.55
CA GLY A 7 -5.04 9.60 1.52
C GLY A 7 -3.86 8.66 1.27
N PHE A 8 -3.55 8.36 0.02
CA PHE A 8 -2.38 7.56 -0.36
C PHE A 8 -1.05 8.28 -0.08
N THR A 9 -0.99 9.59 -0.30
CA THR A 9 0.23 10.39 -0.08
C THR A 9 0.55 10.53 1.40
N PHE A 10 -0.46 10.67 2.25
CA PHE A 10 -0.31 10.77 3.71
C PHE A 10 -0.39 9.42 4.43
N PHE A 11 -0.23 8.33 3.72
CA PHE A 11 -0.25 7.00 4.33
C PHE A 11 0.94 6.82 5.28
N SER A 12 0.63 6.51 6.53
CA SER A 12 1.62 6.43 7.63
C SER A 12 2.77 5.44 7.38
N ALA A 13 2.51 4.35 6.62
CA ALA A 13 3.55 3.41 6.23
C ALA A 13 4.61 4.02 5.32
N SER A 14 4.23 4.92 4.41
CA SER A 14 5.16 5.65 3.55
C SER A 14 6.04 6.59 4.37
N MET A 15 5.49 7.24 5.40
CA MET A 15 6.24 8.09 6.34
C MET A 15 7.27 7.28 7.14
N LEU A 16 6.91 6.09 7.59
CA LEU A 16 7.81 5.20 8.33
C LEU A 16 8.95 4.69 7.45
N THR A 17 8.64 4.30 6.22
CA THR A 17 9.65 3.88 5.23
C THR A 17 10.60 5.03 4.91
N GLY A 18 10.08 6.24 4.70
CA GLY A 18 10.89 7.43 4.48
C GLY A 18 11.79 7.78 5.67
N GLY A 19 11.27 7.66 6.89
CA GLY A 19 12.03 7.85 8.12
C GLY A 19 13.18 6.85 8.26
N ASN A 20 12.92 5.56 8.04
CA ASN A 20 13.93 4.51 8.11
C ASN A 20 15.03 4.67 7.04
N LEU A 21 14.65 5.04 5.82
CA LEU A 21 15.61 5.34 4.75
C LEU A 21 16.47 6.57 5.10
N GLY A 22 15.87 7.59 5.72
CA GLY A 22 16.58 8.81 6.11
C GLY A 22 17.59 8.62 7.24
N THR A 23 17.44 7.60 8.08
CA THR A 23 18.40 7.29 9.15
C THR A 23 19.61 6.49 8.68
N GLY A 24 19.51 5.78 7.54
CA GLY A 24 20.57 4.88 7.04
C GLY A 24 21.37 5.45 5.86
N LEU A 25 20.93 6.52 5.22
CA LEU A 25 21.51 7.06 3.99
C LEU A 25 21.94 8.51 4.17
N THR A 26 22.99 8.91 3.46
CA THR A 26 23.30 10.34 3.29
C THR A 26 22.20 11.01 2.47
N LEU A 27 21.99 12.30 2.70
CA LEU A 27 20.91 13.08 2.05
C LEU A 27 20.95 12.97 0.52
N LYS A 28 22.13 12.89 -0.05
CA LYS A 28 22.35 12.74 -1.50
C LYS A 28 21.92 11.34 -1.98
N GLU A 29 22.31 10.29 -1.27
CA GLU A 29 21.95 8.90 -1.57
C GLU A 29 20.44 8.67 -1.41
N PHE A 30 19.85 9.29 -0.39
CA PHE A 30 18.41 9.26 -0.17
C PHE A 30 17.63 9.82 -1.37
N PHE A 31 18.00 11.02 -1.84
CA PHE A 31 17.33 11.62 -3.00
C PHE A 31 17.50 10.78 -4.27
N ILE A 32 18.68 10.26 -4.52
CA ILE A 32 18.95 9.42 -5.71
C ILE A 32 18.12 8.13 -5.63
N ALA A 33 18.12 7.46 -4.49
CA ALA A 33 17.38 6.20 -4.30
C ALA A 33 15.87 6.40 -4.45
N VAL A 34 15.31 7.44 -3.83
CA VAL A 34 13.89 7.76 -3.91
C VAL A 34 13.49 8.16 -5.34
N LEU A 35 14.31 8.95 -6.01
CA LEU A 35 14.02 9.42 -7.38
C LEU A 35 14.07 8.25 -8.37
N LEU A 36 15.10 7.40 -8.29
CA LEU A 36 15.24 6.22 -9.14
C LEU A 36 14.11 5.21 -8.90
N GLY A 37 13.81 4.91 -7.63
CA GLY A 37 12.74 3.99 -7.26
C GLY A 37 11.38 4.47 -7.73
N ASN A 38 11.06 5.75 -7.54
CA ASN A 38 9.81 6.33 -8.02
C ASN A 38 9.72 6.40 -9.55
N LEU A 39 10.83 6.62 -10.23
CA LEU A 39 10.87 6.65 -11.69
C LEU A 39 10.59 5.27 -12.29
N ILE A 40 11.21 4.23 -11.74
CA ILE A 40 10.93 2.83 -12.14
C ILE A 40 9.46 2.48 -11.87
N LEU A 41 8.96 2.84 -10.69
CA LEU A 41 7.57 2.59 -10.31
C LEU A 41 6.59 3.36 -11.20
N ALA A 42 6.90 4.61 -11.54
CA ALA A 42 6.09 5.44 -12.43
C ALA A 42 6.02 4.86 -13.86
N CYS A 43 7.13 4.37 -14.40
CA CYS A 43 7.14 3.69 -15.69
C CYS A 43 6.28 2.42 -15.66
N TYR A 44 6.45 1.60 -14.66
CA TYR A 44 5.70 0.35 -14.51
C TYR A 44 4.20 0.60 -14.33
N THR A 45 3.82 1.46 -13.39
CA THR A 45 2.42 1.80 -13.13
C THR A 45 1.78 2.56 -14.28
N GLY A 46 2.54 3.41 -14.99
CA GLY A 46 2.07 4.11 -16.17
C GLY A 46 1.71 3.17 -17.32
N LEU A 47 2.54 2.16 -17.58
CA LEU A 47 2.25 1.13 -18.57
C LEU A 47 1.00 0.30 -18.21
N LEU A 48 0.89 -0.09 -16.94
CA LEU A 48 -0.30 -0.82 -16.47
C LEU A 48 -1.57 0.03 -16.53
N ALA A 49 -1.48 1.32 -16.18
CA ALA A 49 -2.59 2.25 -16.25
C ALA A 49 -3.02 2.47 -17.71
N TYR A 50 -2.08 2.60 -18.64
CA TYR A 50 -2.37 2.71 -20.07
C TYR A 50 -3.15 1.49 -20.56
N ILE A 51 -2.66 0.27 -20.28
CA ILE A 51 -3.34 -0.98 -20.67
C ILE A 51 -4.74 -1.06 -20.02
N GLY A 52 -4.86 -0.70 -18.74
CA GLY A 52 -6.13 -0.72 -18.03
C GLY A 52 -7.16 0.27 -18.57
N THR A 53 -6.72 1.46 -19.02
CA THR A 53 -7.61 2.46 -19.62
C THR A 53 -8.01 2.12 -21.05
N ASP A 54 -7.10 1.57 -21.82
CA ASP A 54 -7.34 1.18 -23.21
C ASP A 54 -8.29 -0.03 -23.31
N THR A 55 -8.10 -1.01 -22.43
CA THR A 55 -8.93 -2.23 -22.41
C THR A 55 -10.22 -2.10 -21.59
N GLY A 56 -10.30 -1.15 -20.67
CA GLY A 56 -11.42 -1.00 -19.71
C GLY A 56 -11.56 -2.18 -18.74
N LEU A 57 -10.55 -3.04 -18.66
CA LEU A 57 -10.56 -4.26 -17.84
C LEU A 57 -10.06 -4.00 -16.43
N SER A 58 -10.70 -4.64 -15.45
CA SER A 58 -10.19 -4.66 -14.07
C SER A 58 -8.90 -5.49 -13.97
N MET A 59 -8.12 -5.25 -12.92
CA MET A 59 -6.86 -5.98 -12.67
C MET A 59 -7.04 -7.51 -12.70
N HIS A 60 -8.16 -8.02 -12.16
CA HIS A 60 -8.48 -9.46 -12.16
C HIS A 60 -8.73 -10.02 -13.57
N LEU A 61 -9.38 -9.24 -14.41
CA LEU A 61 -9.62 -9.62 -15.80
C LEU A 61 -8.33 -9.57 -16.63
N LEU A 62 -7.47 -8.57 -16.39
CA LEU A 62 -6.15 -8.50 -16.99
C LEU A 62 -5.27 -9.69 -16.59
N ALA A 63 -5.30 -10.07 -15.31
CA ALA A 63 -4.60 -11.25 -14.81
C ALA A 63 -5.09 -12.54 -15.48
N ARG A 64 -6.38 -12.62 -15.80
CA ARG A 64 -6.96 -13.76 -16.53
C ARG A 64 -6.43 -13.87 -17.96
N TYR A 65 -6.17 -12.74 -18.60
CA TYR A 65 -5.58 -12.67 -19.93
C TYR A 65 -4.13 -13.15 -19.95
N SER A 66 -3.36 -12.78 -18.92
CA SER A 66 -1.92 -13.09 -18.83
C SER A 66 -1.63 -14.49 -18.28
N PHE A 67 -2.41 -14.94 -17.29
CA PHE A 67 -2.15 -16.18 -16.54
C PHE A 67 -3.18 -17.30 -16.82
N GLY A 68 -4.17 -17.02 -17.68
CA GLY A 68 -5.27 -17.93 -17.93
C GLY A 68 -6.26 -18.02 -16.78
N GLU A 69 -7.29 -18.84 -16.96
CA GLU A 69 -8.40 -18.94 -16.00
C GLU A 69 -7.95 -19.45 -14.63
N LYS A 70 -7.16 -20.52 -14.58
CA LYS A 70 -6.65 -21.08 -13.31
C LYS A 70 -5.58 -20.22 -12.67
N GLY A 71 -4.71 -19.59 -13.44
CA GLY A 71 -3.65 -18.73 -12.92
C GLY A 71 -4.17 -17.41 -12.36
N SER A 72 -5.30 -16.90 -12.85
CA SER A 72 -5.92 -15.69 -12.31
C SER A 72 -6.44 -15.85 -10.87
N TYR A 73 -6.89 -17.06 -10.50
CA TYR A 73 -7.28 -17.35 -9.12
C TYR A 73 -6.08 -17.24 -8.15
N LEU A 74 -4.91 -17.75 -8.57
CA LEU A 74 -3.68 -17.64 -7.77
C LEU A 74 -3.26 -16.18 -7.60
N ALA A 75 -3.28 -15.39 -8.67
CA ALA A 75 -2.98 -13.96 -8.62
C ALA A 75 -3.95 -13.21 -7.70
N SER A 76 -5.24 -13.49 -7.81
CA SER A 76 -6.27 -12.89 -6.94
C SER A 76 -6.09 -13.29 -5.48
N PHE A 77 -5.76 -14.53 -5.21
CA PHE A 77 -5.52 -15.03 -3.84
C PHE A 77 -4.31 -14.36 -3.19
N ILE A 78 -3.19 -14.26 -3.90
CA ILE A 78 -1.98 -13.57 -3.42
C ILE A 78 -2.28 -12.10 -3.16
N THR A 79 -2.97 -11.43 -4.07
CA THR A 79 -3.35 -10.02 -3.91
C THR A 79 -4.25 -9.83 -2.69
N SER A 80 -5.23 -10.72 -2.48
CA SER A 80 -6.14 -10.65 -1.33
C SER A 80 -5.41 -10.82 0.00
N ILE A 81 -4.50 -11.79 0.11
CA ILE A 81 -3.67 -11.97 1.31
C ILE A 81 -2.80 -10.74 1.57
N THR A 82 -2.20 -10.18 0.52
CA THR A 82 -1.40 -8.96 0.62
C THR A 82 -2.23 -7.79 1.13
N GLN A 83 -3.45 -7.62 0.64
CA GLN A 83 -4.36 -6.56 1.09
C GLN A 83 -4.78 -6.74 2.55
N ILE A 84 -5.05 -7.97 3.00
CA ILE A 84 -5.34 -8.26 4.41
C ILE A 84 -4.14 -7.90 5.29
N GLY A 85 -2.92 -8.24 4.85
CA GLY A 85 -1.69 -7.86 5.55
C GLY A 85 -1.53 -6.34 5.67
N TRP A 86 -1.72 -5.60 4.58
CA TRP A 86 -1.65 -4.14 4.57
C TRP A 86 -2.74 -3.48 5.43
N PHE A 87 -3.93 -4.04 5.47
CA PHE A 87 -5.00 -3.59 6.35
C PHE A 87 -4.60 -3.71 7.83
N GLY A 88 -4.02 -4.85 8.22
CA GLY A 88 -3.50 -5.05 9.57
C GLY A 88 -2.40 -4.07 9.94
N VAL A 89 -1.45 -3.82 9.03
CA VAL A 89 -0.39 -2.81 9.22
C VAL A 89 -0.99 -1.42 9.40
N GLY A 90 -1.97 -1.03 8.58
CA GLY A 90 -2.65 0.26 8.68
C GLY A 90 -3.33 0.48 10.03
N ILE A 91 -4.06 -0.52 10.52
CA ILE A 91 -4.69 -0.49 11.85
C ILE A 91 -3.64 -0.37 12.95
N ALA A 92 -2.58 -1.16 12.90
CA ALA A 92 -1.52 -1.14 13.92
C ALA A 92 -0.82 0.22 13.99
N MET A 93 -0.53 0.83 12.84
CA MET A 93 0.10 2.14 12.74
C MET A 93 -0.75 3.27 13.33
N PHE A 94 -2.07 3.15 13.29
CA PHE A 94 -2.98 4.08 13.96
C PHE A 94 -3.13 3.75 15.44
N ALA A 95 -3.35 2.48 15.78
CA ALA A 95 -3.66 2.04 17.12
C ALA A 95 -2.49 2.20 18.10
N ILE A 96 -1.25 1.92 17.68
CA ILE A 96 -0.06 1.98 18.55
C ILE A 96 0.18 3.38 19.15
N PRO A 97 0.25 4.47 18.35
CA PRO A 97 0.45 5.82 18.89
C PRO A 97 -0.70 6.26 19.79
N VAL A 98 -1.93 5.92 19.43
CA VAL A 98 -3.13 6.27 20.19
C VAL A 98 -3.17 5.53 21.55
N ALA A 99 -2.89 4.22 21.54
CA ALA A 99 -2.80 3.42 22.76
C ALA A 99 -1.75 3.97 23.71
N ASN A 100 -0.57 4.31 23.21
CA ASN A 100 0.52 4.88 24.00
C ASN A 100 0.19 6.27 24.54
N ARG A 101 -0.55 7.09 23.79
CA ARG A 101 -0.91 8.45 24.22
C ARG A 101 -1.99 8.48 25.27
N PHE A 102 -2.97 7.59 25.18
CA PHE A 102 -4.16 7.57 26.05
C PHE A 102 -4.13 6.45 27.10
N ASN A 103 -3.09 5.63 27.17
CA ASN A 103 -2.98 4.45 28.03
C ASN A 103 -4.15 3.47 27.90
N ILE A 104 -4.66 3.31 26.68
CA ILE A 104 -5.76 2.39 26.37
C ILE A 104 -5.17 1.02 26.00
N ASN A 105 -5.90 -0.04 26.28
CA ASN A 105 -5.50 -1.39 25.89
C ASN A 105 -5.41 -1.49 24.37
N LEU A 106 -4.20 -1.81 23.87
CA LEU A 106 -3.89 -1.89 22.43
C LEU A 106 -4.82 -2.88 21.70
N TYR A 107 -5.08 -4.03 22.30
CA TYR A 107 -5.92 -5.07 21.67
C TYR A 107 -7.37 -4.61 21.48
N LEU A 108 -7.91 -3.90 22.45
CA LEU A 108 -9.25 -3.34 22.36
C LEU A 108 -9.32 -2.26 21.28
N LEU A 109 -8.30 -1.41 21.18
CA LEU A 109 -8.23 -0.36 20.19
C LEU A 109 -8.10 -0.93 18.77
N VAL A 110 -7.28 -1.95 18.57
CA VAL A 110 -7.13 -2.66 17.30
C VAL A 110 -8.44 -3.32 16.87
N ALA A 111 -9.16 -3.97 17.80
CA ALA A 111 -10.45 -4.58 17.50
C ALA A 111 -11.51 -3.55 17.10
N VAL A 112 -11.61 -2.44 17.85
CA VAL A 112 -12.58 -1.36 17.56
C VAL A 112 -12.26 -0.67 16.23
N THR A 113 -11.00 -0.31 15.99
CA THR A 113 -10.60 0.34 14.72
C THR A 113 -10.72 -0.60 13.54
N GLY A 114 -10.42 -1.88 13.71
CA GLY A 114 -10.62 -2.89 12.69
C GLY A 114 -12.09 -3.05 12.30
N LEU A 115 -12.99 -3.07 13.27
CA LEU A 115 -14.45 -3.13 13.05
C LEU A 115 -15.01 -1.85 12.42
N LEU A 116 -14.47 -0.68 12.76
CA LEU A 116 -14.94 0.60 12.21
C LEU A 116 -14.46 0.84 10.76
N MET A 117 -13.37 0.17 10.34
CA MET A 117 -12.79 0.32 9.01
C MET A 117 -13.25 -0.76 8.02
N THR A 118 -14.03 -1.76 8.45
CA THR A 118 -14.68 -2.75 7.59
C THR A 118 -16.06 -2.30 7.16
#